data_7cee175d15580a5c57f100c5396aba49
#
_entry.id   7cee175d15580a5c57f100c5396aba49
#
_cell.length_a   1.000
_cell.length_b   1.000
_cell.length_c   1.000
_cell.angle_alpha   90.00
_cell.angle_beta   90.00
_cell.angle_gamma   90.00
#
_symmetry.space_group_name_H-M   'P 1'
#
loop_
_entity.id
_entity.type
_entity.pdbx_description
1 polymer ?
#
loop_
_entity_poly.entity_id
_entity_poly.type
_entity_poly.pdbx_seq_one_letter_code
_entity_poly.pdbx_strand_id
1 'polypeptide(L)'
;TKSNIKMKYSDIVNLRAMRPAYNIQEEGLGEWKTFIANDQFNGILNNMIKAVRNNDADNHKSVWIAGTYGTGKSHAGAVLKHLFCDSIDDIREYVEEEYRKEKYAMLRNSLLNVRSEKRLFPVNLYGQQSIAHEEDLSLQMQREIKRALRKAGIEITVKTDFDSLVEHIDEQPAIWQTLIDSNTMLSSVAPDLKKLKQLLQNGDTEVLERVRTAQRTAGIDIRLQIQNMKDWIFEVQNALKQQGVYDELLIIWDEFTEIMTSSIGGRLLVLLQEIAETMMNPENNSYFLFISHPSALLTLKEEEREKTKGRYHYVAHNMEPVSAFKIMSKKFKIVNEELYEQRKQHFYALHHELLGIFSQSSTDPAETIDNIMNLYPLH
;
A
#
# COMPACT_ATOMS: atom_id res chain seq x y z
N THR A 1 1.96 -43.26 44.41
CA THR A 1 1.52 -43.30 43.01
C THR A 1 1.71 -41.91 42.40
N LYS A 2 2.89 -41.62 41.78
CA LYS A 2 3.09 -40.42 41.01
C LYS A 2 2.33 -40.59 39.69
N SER A 3 1.23 -39.88 39.57
CA SER A 3 0.51 -39.73 38.29
C SER A 3 1.46 -39.14 37.26
N ASN A 4 1.88 -39.96 36.30
CA ASN A 4 2.55 -39.48 35.09
C ASN A 4 1.54 -38.70 34.25
N ILE A 5 1.27 -37.45 34.61
CA ILE A 5 0.52 -36.52 33.74
C ILE A 5 1.38 -36.31 32.53
N LYS A 6 1.01 -36.91 31.41
CA LYS A 6 1.67 -36.77 30.12
C LYS A 6 1.42 -35.33 29.67
N MET A 7 2.43 -34.48 29.86
CA MET A 7 2.43 -33.07 29.44
C MET A 7 2.23 -32.98 27.93
N LYS A 8 1.31 -32.15 27.48
CA LYS A 8 1.06 -31.86 26.05
C LYS A 8 1.73 -30.55 25.68
N TYR A 9 2.08 -30.41 24.43
CA TYR A 9 2.59 -29.12 23.91
C TYR A 9 1.61 -27.98 24.10
N SER A 10 0.30 -28.25 24.03
CA SER A 10 -0.77 -27.27 24.33
C SER A 10 -0.73 -26.71 25.78
N ASP A 11 -0.04 -27.39 26.71
CA ASP A 11 0.16 -26.90 28.07
C ASP A 11 1.27 -25.84 28.15
N ILE A 12 2.08 -25.74 27.10
CA ILE A 12 3.24 -24.83 26.99
C ILE A 12 2.93 -23.69 26.01
N VAL A 13 2.45 -24.03 24.81
CA VAL A 13 2.19 -23.09 23.72
C VAL A 13 0.89 -23.41 23.00
N ASN A 14 0.21 -22.37 22.51
CA ASN A 14 -0.90 -22.47 21.58
C ASN A 14 -0.61 -21.66 20.31
N LEU A 15 -1.30 -21.97 19.21
CA LEU A 15 -1.23 -21.18 17.99
C LEU A 15 -2.19 -20.00 18.09
N ARG A 16 -1.73 -18.83 17.67
CA ARG A 16 -2.59 -17.67 17.44
C ARG A 16 -3.32 -17.87 16.10
N ALA A 17 -4.61 -17.53 16.09
CA ALA A 17 -5.33 -17.41 14.83
C ALA A 17 -4.72 -16.26 14.03
N MET A 18 -4.20 -16.54 12.84
CA MET A 18 -3.65 -15.53 11.92
C MET A 18 -4.34 -15.67 10.57
N ARG A 19 -4.59 -14.53 9.91
CA ARG A 19 -5.07 -14.54 8.54
C ARG A 19 -3.96 -15.09 7.62
N PRO A 20 -4.30 -15.92 6.62
CA PRO A 20 -3.31 -16.51 5.71
C PRO A 20 -2.69 -15.46 4.76
N ALA A 21 -3.40 -14.37 4.49
CA ALA A 21 -2.93 -13.25 3.67
C ALA A 21 -3.34 -11.92 4.30
N TYR A 22 -2.46 -10.94 4.20
CA TYR A 22 -2.74 -9.58 4.64
C TYR A 22 -3.47 -8.81 3.53
N ASN A 23 -4.54 -8.10 3.90
CA ASN A 23 -5.29 -7.25 2.97
C ASN A 23 -5.36 -5.82 3.54
N ILE A 24 -4.73 -4.87 2.84
CA ILE A 24 -4.69 -3.45 3.27
C ILE A 24 -6.10 -2.83 3.34
N GLN A 25 -7.05 -3.33 2.56
CA GLN A 25 -8.43 -2.79 2.54
C GLN A 25 -9.30 -3.30 3.69
N GLU A 26 -9.01 -4.51 4.20
CA GLU A 26 -9.78 -5.19 5.26
C GLU A 26 -8.98 -5.35 6.54
N GLU A 27 -8.11 -4.42 6.79
CA GLU A 27 -7.17 -4.45 7.90
C GLU A 27 -7.88 -4.38 9.25
N GLY A 28 -7.54 -5.31 10.15
CA GLY A 28 -7.99 -5.28 11.53
C GLY A 28 -7.24 -4.25 12.36
N LEU A 29 -7.85 -3.76 13.43
CA LEU A 29 -7.25 -2.78 14.32
C LEU A 29 -5.90 -3.28 14.87
N GLY A 30 -4.81 -2.57 14.58
CA GLY A 30 -3.46 -2.91 15.04
C GLY A 30 -2.85 -4.15 14.39
N GLU A 31 -3.49 -4.77 13.39
CA GLU A 31 -2.97 -5.96 12.71
C GLU A 31 -1.61 -5.70 12.04
N TRP A 32 -1.39 -4.50 11.52
CA TRP A 32 -0.13 -4.09 10.91
C TRP A 32 1.08 -4.19 11.87
N LYS A 33 0.86 -4.04 13.18
CA LYS A 33 1.92 -4.13 14.21
C LYS A 33 2.49 -5.55 14.36
N THR A 34 1.87 -6.54 13.74
CA THR A 34 2.40 -7.92 13.74
C THR A 34 3.49 -8.13 12.68
N PHE A 35 3.76 -7.13 11.85
CA PHE A 35 4.84 -7.18 10.86
C PHE A 35 6.21 -7.21 11.55
N ILE A 36 7.13 -7.95 10.93
CA ILE A 36 8.53 -8.04 11.36
C ILE A 36 9.38 -7.41 10.28
N ALA A 37 10.08 -6.34 10.65
CA ALA A 37 10.98 -5.66 9.74
C ALA A 37 12.19 -6.54 9.41
N ASN A 38 12.53 -6.58 8.12
CA ASN A 38 13.77 -7.18 7.61
C ASN A 38 14.63 -6.11 6.94
N ASP A 39 15.84 -6.47 6.50
CA ASP A 39 16.78 -5.52 5.91
C ASP A 39 16.22 -4.89 4.61
N GLN A 40 15.46 -5.64 3.81
CA GLN A 40 14.80 -5.12 2.61
C GLN A 40 13.76 -4.05 2.97
N PHE A 41 12.91 -4.31 3.96
CA PHE A 41 11.95 -3.33 4.45
C PHE A 41 12.64 -2.11 5.06
N ASN A 42 13.72 -2.31 5.83
CA ASN A 42 14.50 -1.22 6.41
C ASN A 42 15.13 -0.33 5.32
N GLY A 43 15.54 -0.90 4.19
CA GLY A 43 16.00 -0.16 3.02
C GLY A 43 14.91 0.74 2.43
N ILE A 44 13.70 0.21 2.26
CA ILE A 44 12.53 0.97 1.79
C ILE A 44 12.19 2.10 2.76
N LEU A 45 12.12 1.77 4.05
CA LEU A 45 11.81 2.74 5.11
C LEU A 45 12.83 3.88 5.14
N ASN A 46 14.12 3.56 5.04
CA ASN A 46 15.17 4.56 5.01
C ASN A 46 15.09 5.47 3.77
N ASN A 47 14.77 4.90 2.59
CA ASN A 47 14.52 5.70 1.39
C ASN A 47 13.34 6.66 1.59
N MET A 48 12.22 6.18 2.12
CA MET A 48 11.06 7.03 2.37
C MET A 48 11.34 8.13 3.41
N ILE A 49 12.05 7.81 4.49
CA ILE A 49 12.46 8.81 5.49
C ILE A 49 13.27 9.93 4.84
N LYS A 50 14.25 9.58 3.99
CA LYS A 50 15.06 10.55 3.28
C LYS A 50 14.23 11.40 2.31
N ALA A 51 13.39 10.77 1.52
CA ALA A 51 12.51 11.45 0.58
C ALA A 51 11.56 12.45 1.26
N VAL A 52 10.95 12.05 2.39
CA VAL A 52 10.04 12.91 3.16
C VAL A 52 10.77 14.05 3.88
N ARG A 53 11.97 13.78 4.43
CA ARG A 53 12.76 14.77 5.17
C ARG A 53 13.27 15.90 4.29
N ASN A 54 13.95 15.54 3.21
CA ASN A 54 14.76 16.50 2.46
C ASN A 54 14.08 17.00 1.19
N ASN A 55 13.03 16.32 0.75
CA ASN A 55 12.40 16.60 -0.53
C ASN A 55 13.43 16.65 -1.69
N ASP A 56 14.49 15.84 -1.57
CA ASP A 56 15.64 15.83 -2.46
C ASP A 56 15.32 15.00 -3.71
N ALA A 57 15.67 15.54 -4.89
CA ALA A 57 15.49 14.87 -6.17
C ALA A 57 16.25 13.54 -6.27
N ASP A 58 17.33 13.35 -5.50
CA ASP A 58 18.09 12.09 -5.48
C ASP A 58 17.37 10.95 -4.74
N ASN A 59 16.33 11.27 -3.95
CA ASN A 59 15.55 10.28 -3.23
C ASN A 59 14.23 10.01 -3.95
N HIS A 60 14.04 8.77 -4.41
CA HIS A 60 12.82 8.37 -5.09
C HIS A 60 11.60 8.46 -4.18
N LYS A 61 10.64 9.29 -4.57
CA LYS A 61 9.31 9.41 -3.94
C LYS A 61 8.34 8.33 -4.40
N SER A 62 8.70 7.60 -5.46
CA SER A 62 7.94 6.47 -5.97
C SER A 62 8.67 5.17 -5.64
N VAL A 63 8.01 4.32 -4.88
CA VAL A 63 8.53 3.02 -4.42
C VAL A 63 7.74 1.91 -5.10
N TRP A 64 8.44 0.86 -5.53
CA TRP A 64 7.83 -0.33 -6.11
C TRP A 64 8.28 -1.59 -5.38
N ILE A 65 7.38 -2.23 -4.65
CA ILE A 65 7.62 -3.47 -3.95
C ILE A 65 7.09 -4.62 -4.81
N ALA A 66 7.99 -5.46 -5.31
CA ALA A 66 7.64 -6.65 -6.08
C ALA A 66 8.00 -7.91 -5.31
N GLY A 67 7.06 -8.83 -5.15
CA GLY A 67 7.29 -10.09 -4.44
C GLY A 67 6.27 -11.15 -4.82
N THR A 68 6.64 -12.42 -4.66
CA THR A 68 5.73 -13.55 -4.86
C THR A 68 4.60 -13.57 -3.82
N TYR A 69 3.61 -14.40 -4.03
CA TYR A 69 2.50 -14.53 -3.06
C TYR A 69 3.04 -15.04 -1.71
N GLY A 70 2.49 -14.48 -0.63
CA GLY A 70 2.85 -14.89 0.74
C GLY A 70 4.17 -14.30 1.28
N THR A 71 4.88 -13.46 0.53
CA THR A 71 6.13 -12.83 1.00
C THR A 71 5.93 -11.66 1.95
N GLY A 72 4.69 -11.24 2.22
CA GLY A 72 4.39 -10.14 3.14
C GLY A 72 4.47 -8.74 2.51
N LYS A 73 4.50 -8.61 1.17
CA LYS A 73 4.59 -7.32 0.48
C LYS A 73 3.43 -6.35 0.80
N SER A 74 2.19 -6.85 0.83
CA SER A 74 1.02 -6.03 1.19
C SER A 74 1.07 -5.62 2.67
N HIS A 75 1.57 -6.50 3.55
CA HIS A 75 1.81 -6.17 4.95
C HIS A 75 2.90 -5.10 5.10
N ALA A 76 4.01 -5.20 4.36
CA ALA A 76 5.05 -4.18 4.33
C ALA A 76 4.49 -2.82 3.86
N GLY A 77 3.65 -2.82 2.82
CA GLY A 77 2.96 -1.60 2.36
C GLY A 77 2.03 -1.01 3.41
N ALA A 78 1.29 -1.83 4.14
CA ALA A 78 0.44 -1.39 5.24
C ALA A 78 1.27 -0.77 6.38
N VAL A 79 2.38 -1.38 6.74
CA VAL A 79 3.27 -0.82 7.78
C VAL A 79 3.82 0.54 7.35
N LEU A 80 4.29 0.69 6.11
CA LEU A 80 4.71 1.99 5.58
C LEU A 80 3.57 3.02 5.66
N LYS A 81 2.34 2.64 5.26
CA LYS A 81 1.16 3.49 5.41
C LYS A 81 1.01 3.98 6.85
N HIS A 82 0.96 3.07 7.81
CA HIS A 82 0.79 3.44 9.22
C HIS A 82 1.93 4.29 9.76
N LEU A 83 3.19 3.92 9.47
CA LEU A 83 4.35 4.66 9.91
C LEU A 83 4.36 6.12 9.43
N PHE A 84 3.84 6.42 8.23
CA PHE A 84 3.84 7.78 7.68
C PHE A 84 2.50 8.51 7.82
N CYS A 85 1.39 7.82 8.06
CA CYS A 85 0.05 8.42 8.00
C CYS A 85 -0.67 8.46 9.35
N ASP A 86 -0.40 7.56 10.28
CA ASP A 86 -1.01 7.57 11.61
C ASP A 86 -0.43 8.69 12.50
N SER A 87 -1.03 8.93 13.65
CA SER A 87 -0.42 9.84 14.62
C SER A 87 0.92 9.29 15.13
N ILE A 88 1.82 10.17 15.54
CA ILE A 88 3.12 9.74 16.05
C ILE A 88 2.96 8.88 17.32
N ASP A 89 1.96 9.14 18.12
CA ASP A 89 1.69 8.40 19.36
C ASP A 89 1.23 6.96 19.06
N ASP A 90 0.46 6.74 17.99
CA ASP A 90 -0.02 5.41 17.59
C ASP A 90 1.10 4.49 17.09
N ILE A 91 2.15 5.07 16.51
CA ILE A 91 3.27 4.32 15.93
C ILE A 91 4.44 4.16 16.88
N ARG A 92 4.56 5.02 17.89
CA ARG A 92 5.73 5.13 18.79
C ARG A 92 6.08 3.79 19.43
N GLU A 93 5.13 3.14 20.05
CA GLU A 93 5.33 1.85 20.74
C GLU A 93 5.90 0.79 19.79
N TYR A 94 5.31 0.65 18.59
CA TYR A 94 5.81 -0.30 17.60
C TYR A 94 7.23 0.05 17.15
N VAL A 95 7.53 1.32 16.89
CA VAL A 95 8.84 1.77 16.41
C VAL A 95 9.92 1.54 17.48
N GLU A 96 9.62 1.84 18.73
CA GLU A 96 10.54 1.65 19.84
C GLU A 96 10.80 0.18 20.14
N GLU A 97 9.81 -0.69 20.00
CA GLU A 97 9.95 -2.12 20.19
C GLU A 97 10.66 -2.81 19.03
N GLU A 98 10.21 -2.60 17.79
CA GLU A 98 10.77 -3.26 16.60
C GLU A 98 12.21 -2.84 16.34
N TYR A 99 12.52 -1.57 16.59
CA TYR A 99 13.86 -0.99 16.39
C TYR A 99 14.60 -0.72 17.71
N ARG A 100 14.36 -1.51 18.76
CA ARG A 100 14.99 -1.34 20.08
C ARG A 100 16.51 -1.58 20.09
N LYS A 101 17.02 -2.45 19.20
CA LYS A 101 18.44 -2.78 19.12
C LYS A 101 19.26 -1.55 18.69
N GLU A 102 20.46 -1.39 19.27
CA GLU A 102 21.34 -0.23 19.02
C GLU A 102 21.68 -0.06 17.54
N LYS A 103 21.87 -1.15 16.80
CA LYS A 103 22.12 -1.11 15.35
C LYS A 103 21.04 -0.37 14.55
N TYR A 104 19.84 -0.24 15.09
CA TYR A 104 18.69 0.45 14.47
C TYR A 104 18.43 1.84 15.05
N ALA A 105 19.23 2.31 16.02
CA ALA A 105 18.99 3.59 16.68
C ALA A 105 18.90 4.78 15.71
N MET A 106 19.75 4.80 14.68
CA MET A 106 19.72 5.84 13.65
C MET A 106 18.42 5.82 12.85
N LEU A 107 17.97 4.65 12.41
CA LEU A 107 16.73 4.49 11.64
C LEU A 107 15.51 4.91 12.48
N ARG A 108 15.43 4.39 13.72
CA ARG A 108 14.37 4.74 14.69
C ARG A 108 14.29 6.25 14.92
N ASN A 109 15.41 6.88 15.26
CA ASN A 109 15.44 8.31 15.56
C ASN A 109 15.12 9.15 14.31
N SER A 110 15.61 8.74 13.14
CA SER A 110 15.31 9.42 11.87
C SER A 110 13.83 9.34 11.52
N LEU A 111 13.19 8.21 11.74
CA LEU A 111 11.74 8.05 11.52
C LEU A 111 10.95 8.94 12.48
N LEU A 112 11.22 8.86 13.78
CA LEU A 112 10.49 9.65 14.76
C LEU A 112 10.69 11.16 14.55
N ASN A 113 11.87 11.60 14.16
CA ASN A 113 12.13 12.99 13.84
C ASN A 113 11.31 13.49 12.64
N VAL A 114 11.34 12.76 11.51
CA VAL A 114 10.56 13.18 10.33
C VAL A 114 9.05 13.15 10.62
N ARG A 115 8.59 12.20 11.44
CA ARG A 115 7.18 12.08 11.83
C ARG A 115 6.72 13.14 12.84
N SER A 116 7.61 13.72 13.61
CA SER A 116 7.28 14.87 14.46
C SER A 116 7.02 16.16 13.66
N GLU A 117 7.52 16.24 12.42
CA GLU A 117 7.39 17.41 11.55
C GLU A 117 6.34 17.23 10.45
N LYS A 118 6.16 15.99 9.94
CA LYS A 118 5.34 15.73 8.76
C LYS A 118 4.43 14.51 8.94
N ARG A 119 3.23 14.61 8.38
CA ARG A 119 2.22 13.55 8.34
C ARG A 119 1.64 13.44 6.92
N LEU A 120 1.62 12.23 6.37
CA LEU A 120 1.11 11.95 5.05
C LEU A 120 -0.37 11.53 5.09
N PHE A 121 -1.13 11.94 4.08
CA PHE A 121 -2.50 11.49 3.91
C PHE A 121 -2.54 10.23 3.04
N PRO A 122 -3.12 9.10 3.53
CA PRO A 122 -3.12 7.84 2.79
C PRO A 122 -4.29 7.77 1.80
N VAL A 123 -4.00 7.34 0.58
CA VAL A 123 -4.99 6.95 -0.42
C VAL A 123 -4.69 5.53 -0.88
N ASN A 124 -5.62 4.61 -0.71
CA ASN A 124 -5.46 3.22 -1.10
C ASN A 124 -6.21 2.92 -2.40
N LEU A 125 -5.49 2.42 -3.40
CA LEU A 125 -6.04 1.83 -4.62
C LEU A 125 -5.77 0.33 -4.63
N TYR A 126 -6.66 -0.42 -5.27
CA TYR A 126 -6.55 -1.87 -5.37
C TYR A 126 -6.73 -2.33 -6.82
N GLY A 127 -6.04 -3.41 -7.22
CA GLY A 127 -5.76 -3.79 -8.60
C GLY A 127 -6.92 -3.99 -9.57
N GLN A 128 -8.06 -4.47 -9.14
CA GLN A 128 -9.14 -4.84 -10.05
C GLN A 128 -10.02 -3.64 -10.45
N GLN A 129 -9.47 -2.75 -11.26
CA GLN A 129 -10.30 -1.66 -11.77
C GLN A 129 -10.30 -1.73 -13.29
N SER A 130 -11.46 -1.56 -13.89
CA SER A 130 -11.65 -1.54 -15.34
C SER A 130 -10.97 -0.33 -15.95
N ILE A 131 -9.66 -0.41 -16.15
CA ILE A 131 -8.89 0.58 -16.88
C ILE A 131 -8.81 0.11 -18.33
N ALA A 132 -9.72 0.61 -19.16
CA ALA A 132 -9.76 0.32 -20.58
C ALA A 132 -9.00 1.39 -21.41
N HIS A 133 -8.87 2.60 -20.88
CA HIS A 133 -8.22 3.74 -21.52
C HIS A 133 -7.25 4.43 -20.55
N GLU A 134 -6.27 5.18 -21.06
CA GLU A 134 -5.33 5.95 -20.24
C GLU A 134 -6.04 6.96 -19.32
N GLU A 135 -7.13 7.54 -19.83
CA GLU A 135 -7.96 8.49 -19.10
C GLU A 135 -8.61 7.88 -17.86
N ASP A 136 -8.90 6.57 -17.88
CA ASP A 136 -9.52 5.87 -16.76
C ASP A 136 -8.59 5.84 -15.54
N LEU A 137 -7.28 5.90 -15.75
CA LEU A 137 -6.31 5.99 -14.65
C LEU A 137 -6.49 7.30 -13.88
N SER A 138 -6.61 8.43 -14.59
CA SER A 138 -6.85 9.73 -13.95
C SER A 138 -8.17 9.75 -13.18
N LEU A 139 -9.24 9.27 -13.81
CA LEU A 139 -10.57 9.20 -13.19
C LEU A 139 -10.58 8.31 -11.95
N GLN A 140 -9.87 7.18 -12.02
CA GLN A 140 -9.73 6.26 -10.91
C GLN A 140 -9.00 6.90 -9.73
N MET A 141 -7.89 7.59 -9.99
CA MET A 141 -7.14 8.31 -8.98
C MET A 141 -7.98 9.40 -8.34
N GLN A 142 -8.67 10.21 -9.14
CA GLN A 142 -9.55 11.27 -8.66
C GLN A 142 -10.64 10.71 -7.74
N ARG A 143 -11.29 9.60 -8.16
CA ARG A 143 -12.34 8.94 -7.38
C ARG A 143 -11.82 8.46 -6.02
N GLU A 144 -10.72 7.74 -6.00
CA GLU A 144 -10.20 7.15 -4.76
C GLU A 144 -9.64 8.21 -3.82
N ILE A 145 -8.98 9.25 -4.33
CA ILE A 145 -8.52 10.38 -3.53
C ILE A 145 -9.73 11.11 -2.91
N LYS A 146 -10.77 11.43 -3.72
CA LYS A 146 -11.97 12.08 -3.22
C LYS A 146 -12.71 11.22 -2.19
N ARG A 147 -12.77 9.91 -2.42
CA ARG A 147 -13.36 8.95 -1.48
C ARG A 147 -12.60 8.91 -0.15
N ALA A 148 -11.27 8.88 -0.20
CA ALA A 148 -10.42 8.90 0.99
C ALA A 148 -10.60 10.18 1.80
N LEU A 149 -10.61 11.35 1.13
CA LEU A 149 -10.84 12.65 1.76
C LEU A 149 -12.20 12.71 2.44
N ARG A 150 -13.26 12.29 1.75
CA ARG A 150 -14.62 12.23 2.30
C ARG A 150 -14.71 11.31 3.52
N LYS A 151 -14.06 10.13 3.47
CA LYS A 151 -14.01 9.20 4.61
C LYS A 151 -13.27 9.79 5.81
N ALA A 152 -12.28 10.63 5.58
CA ALA A 152 -11.54 11.34 6.62
C ALA A 152 -12.24 12.63 7.11
N GLY A 153 -13.39 13.01 6.53
CA GLY A 153 -14.09 14.24 6.86
C GLY A 153 -13.34 15.50 6.39
N ILE A 154 -12.50 15.38 5.36
CA ILE A 154 -11.70 16.48 4.81
C ILE A 154 -12.37 16.99 3.55
N GLU A 155 -12.71 18.27 3.54
CA GLU A 155 -13.25 18.96 2.37
C GLU A 155 -12.17 19.83 1.74
N ILE A 156 -11.98 19.65 0.43
CA ILE A 156 -11.10 20.48 -0.39
C ILE A 156 -11.87 21.03 -1.59
N THR A 157 -11.47 22.19 -2.07
CA THR A 157 -12.13 22.90 -3.17
C THR A 157 -11.74 22.38 -4.56
N VAL A 158 -10.79 21.44 -4.64
CA VAL A 158 -10.32 20.87 -5.91
C VAL A 158 -11.43 20.01 -6.54
N LYS A 159 -11.82 20.34 -7.77
CA LYS A 159 -12.86 19.63 -8.50
C LYS A 159 -12.29 18.40 -9.20
N THR A 160 -13.10 17.35 -9.24
CA THR A 160 -12.85 16.19 -10.10
C THR A 160 -13.50 16.39 -11.47
N ASP A 161 -13.13 15.55 -12.43
CA ASP A 161 -13.81 15.53 -13.74
C ASP A 161 -15.28 15.09 -13.59
N PHE A 162 -15.57 14.27 -12.58
CA PHE A 162 -16.96 13.92 -12.22
C PHE A 162 -17.75 15.15 -11.72
N ASP A 163 -17.15 16.02 -10.91
CA ASP A 163 -17.78 17.26 -10.45
C ASP A 163 -18.08 18.19 -11.64
N SER A 164 -17.15 18.29 -12.59
CA SER A 164 -17.30 19.09 -13.81
C SER A 164 -18.43 18.56 -14.70
N LEU A 165 -18.60 17.23 -14.79
CA LEU A 165 -19.74 16.62 -15.47
C LEU A 165 -21.07 16.98 -14.82
N VAL A 166 -21.15 16.92 -13.50
CA VAL A 166 -22.38 17.27 -12.75
C VAL A 166 -22.75 18.74 -12.97
N GLU A 167 -21.78 19.64 -12.97
CA GLU A 167 -22.00 21.05 -13.28
C GLU A 167 -22.54 21.23 -14.71
N HIS A 168 -21.95 20.55 -15.69
CA HIS A 168 -22.43 20.61 -17.07
C HIS A 168 -23.88 20.05 -17.23
N ILE A 169 -24.28 19.05 -16.42
CA ILE A 169 -25.66 18.58 -16.38
C ILE A 169 -26.59 19.69 -15.87
N ASP A 170 -26.18 20.43 -14.85
CA ASP A 170 -26.97 21.53 -14.27
C ASP A 170 -27.08 22.75 -15.22
N GLU A 171 -26.01 23.00 -16.00
CA GLU A 171 -25.99 24.07 -17.01
C GLU A 171 -26.87 23.75 -18.23
N GLN A 172 -26.90 22.45 -18.64
CA GLN A 172 -27.57 22.02 -19.88
C GLN A 172 -28.49 20.80 -19.67
N PRO A 173 -29.48 20.90 -18.78
CA PRO A 173 -30.29 19.74 -18.37
C PRO A 173 -31.09 19.13 -19.52
N ALA A 174 -31.53 19.93 -20.49
CA ALA A 174 -32.30 19.42 -21.64
C ALA A 174 -31.49 18.50 -22.55
N ILE A 175 -30.23 18.80 -22.78
CA ILE A 175 -29.33 17.93 -23.58
C ILE A 175 -29.13 16.59 -22.88
N TRP A 176 -28.87 16.62 -21.59
CA TRP A 176 -28.63 15.41 -20.80
C TRP A 176 -29.91 14.57 -20.64
N GLN A 177 -31.07 15.19 -20.49
CA GLN A 177 -32.34 14.45 -20.47
C GLN A 177 -32.60 13.76 -21.81
N THR A 178 -32.34 14.46 -22.93
CA THR A 178 -32.45 13.86 -24.27
C THR A 178 -31.51 12.68 -24.45
N LEU A 179 -30.29 12.78 -23.91
CA LEU A 179 -29.32 11.68 -23.94
C LEU A 179 -29.83 10.45 -23.18
N ILE A 180 -30.40 10.66 -21.98
CA ILE A 180 -31.01 9.57 -21.18
C ILE A 180 -32.17 8.94 -21.94
N ASP A 181 -33.07 9.75 -22.45
CA ASP A 181 -34.30 9.28 -23.11
C ASP A 181 -34.02 8.54 -24.41
N SER A 182 -32.93 8.90 -25.11
CA SER A 182 -32.52 8.27 -26.38
C SER A 182 -31.72 6.98 -26.21
N ASN A 183 -31.24 6.67 -25.01
CA ASN A 183 -30.35 5.53 -24.79
C ASN A 183 -30.82 4.59 -23.67
N THR A 184 -31.33 3.42 -24.06
CA THR A 184 -31.91 2.44 -23.12
C THR A 184 -30.87 1.87 -22.14
N MET A 185 -29.61 1.78 -22.53
CA MET A 185 -28.54 1.29 -21.63
C MET A 185 -28.21 2.31 -20.55
N LEU A 186 -28.26 3.61 -20.86
CA LEU A 186 -28.05 4.67 -19.89
C LEU A 186 -29.30 4.82 -18.99
N SER A 187 -30.48 4.88 -19.56
CA SER A 187 -31.73 5.05 -18.81
C SER A 187 -32.06 3.87 -17.88
N SER A 188 -31.55 2.66 -18.17
CA SER A 188 -31.70 1.49 -17.28
C SER A 188 -30.98 1.64 -15.93
N VAL A 189 -29.88 2.40 -15.87
CA VAL A 189 -29.11 2.64 -14.64
C VAL A 189 -29.33 4.05 -14.07
N ALA A 190 -29.57 5.01 -14.93
CA ALA A 190 -29.83 6.42 -14.59
C ALA A 190 -31.12 6.90 -15.33
N PRO A 191 -32.31 6.63 -14.77
CA PRO A 191 -33.57 6.94 -15.43
C PRO A 191 -33.86 8.44 -15.49
N ASP A 192 -33.18 9.24 -14.69
CA ASP A 192 -33.37 10.71 -14.65
C ASP A 192 -32.03 11.41 -14.31
N LEU A 193 -32.03 12.74 -14.48
CA LEU A 193 -30.83 13.58 -14.20
C LEU A 193 -30.40 13.51 -12.74
N LYS A 194 -31.35 13.38 -11.82
CA LYS A 194 -31.04 13.30 -10.39
C LYS A 194 -30.21 12.03 -10.09
N LYS A 195 -30.65 10.89 -10.62
CA LYS A 195 -29.95 9.61 -10.46
C LYS A 195 -28.60 9.64 -11.16
N LEU A 196 -28.54 10.19 -12.37
CA LEU A 196 -27.27 10.35 -13.12
C LEU A 196 -26.25 11.15 -12.33
N LYS A 197 -26.65 12.34 -11.83
CA LYS A 197 -25.76 13.18 -11.00
C LYS A 197 -25.30 12.47 -9.74
N GLN A 198 -26.18 11.76 -9.05
CA GLN A 198 -25.83 10.99 -7.86
C GLN A 198 -24.76 9.92 -8.15
N LEU A 199 -24.88 9.19 -9.24
CA LEU A 199 -23.93 8.16 -9.63
C LEU A 199 -22.57 8.77 -10.01
N LEU A 200 -22.57 9.86 -10.78
CA LEU A 200 -21.35 10.58 -11.14
C LEU A 200 -20.66 11.21 -9.92
N GLN A 201 -21.40 11.78 -8.99
CA GLN A 201 -20.86 12.30 -7.72
C GLN A 201 -20.20 11.21 -6.87
N ASN A 202 -20.68 9.97 -6.99
CA ASN A 202 -20.05 8.80 -6.34
C ASN A 202 -18.85 8.25 -7.11
N GLY A 203 -18.52 8.82 -8.27
CA GLY A 203 -17.43 8.39 -9.11
C GLY A 203 -17.69 7.05 -9.81
N ASP A 204 -18.93 6.78 -10.23
CA ASP A 204 -19.31 5.56 -10.91
C ASP A 204 -18.77 5.54 -12.35
N THR A 205 -17.72 4.75 -12.56
CA THR A 205 -17.04 4.64 -13.85
C THR A 205 -17.85 3.84 -14.87
N GLU A 206 -18.69 2.92 -14.45
CA GLU A 206 -19.57 2.17 -15.36
C GLU A 206 -20.62 3.11 -15.97
N VAL A 207 -21.22 3.97 -15.16
CA VAL A 207 -22.14 5.00 -15.63
C VAL A 207 -21.44 5.96 -16.58
N LEU A 208 -20.21 6.35 -16.29
CA LEU A 208 -19.44 7.22 -17.18
C LEU A 208 -19.22 6.58 -18.56
N GLU A 209 -18.90 5.27 -18.62
CA GLU A 209 -18.76 4.55 -19.89
C GLU A 209 -20.09 4.46 -20.67
N ARG A 210 -21.20 4.30 -19.96
CA ARG A 210 -22.54 4.32 -20.59
C ARG A 210 -22.87 5.72 -21.13
N VAL A 211 -22.48 6.78 -20.41
CA VAL A 211 -22.60 8.17 -20.89
C VAL A 211 -21.78 8.36 -22.17
N ARG A 212 -20.50 7.98 -22.16
CA ARG A 212 -19.65 8.07 -23.35
C ARG A 212 -20.20 7.31 -24.56
N THR A 213 -20.78 6.14 -24.32
CA THR A 213 -21.41 5.32 -25.38
C THR A 213 -22.68 5.98 -25.90
N ALA A 214 -23.51 6.52 -25.01
CA ALA A 214 -24.73 7.24 -25.39
C ALA A 214 -24.41 8.49 -26.22
N GLN A 215 -23.39 9.25 -25.81
CA GLN A 215 -22.91 10.42 -26.55
C GLN A 215 -22.45 10.07 -27.98
N ARG A 216 -21.64 9.01 -28.12
CA ARG A 216 -21.19 8.54 -29.44
C ARG A 216 -22.34 8.11 -30.32
N THR A 217 -23.33 7.42 -29.76
CA THR A 217 -24.52 6.93 -30.48
C THR A 217 -25.44 8.08 -30.90
N ALA A 218 -25.60 9.10 -30.03
CA ALA A 218 -26.44 10.25 -30.30
C ALA A 218 -25.75 11.32 -31.17
N GLY A 219 -24.46 11.19 -31.45
CA GLY A 219 -23.68 12.23 -32.16
C GLY A 219 -23.50 13.52 -31.37
N ILE A 220 -23.66 13.44 -30.03
CA ILE A 220 -23.50 14.58 -29.14
C ILE A 220 -22.08 14.59 -28.63
N ASP A 221 -21.29 15.58 -29.07
CA ASP A 221 -19.90 15.76 -28.61
C ASP A 221 -19.87 16.64 -27.35
N ILE A 222 -20.03 16.01 -26.20
CA ILE A 222 -19.70 16.64 -24.93
C ILE A 222 -18.22 16.31 -24.66
N ARG A 223 -17.34 17.23 -24.97
CA ARG A 223 -15.89 17.06 -24.70
C ARG A 223 -15.64 17.07 -23.21
N LEU A 224 -15.43 15.89 -22.65
CA LEU A 224 -14.87 15.76 -21.32
C LEU A 224 -13.39 16.11 -21.39
N GLN A 225 -13.05 17.32 -20.97
CA GLN A 225 -11.65 17.70 -20.76
C GLN A 225 -11.20 17.00 -19.48
N ILE A 226 -10.55 15.84 -19.64
CA ILE A 226 -9.96 15.15 -18.50
C ILE A 226 -8.70 15.90 -18.10
N GLN A 227 -8.66 16.31 -16.84
CA GLN A 227 -7.54 17.06 -16.28
C GLN A 227 -6.27 16.21 -16.33
N ASN A 228 -5.14 16.89 -16.54
CA ASN A 228 -3.84 16.25 -16.41
C ASN A 228 -3.68 15.75 -14.97
N MET A 229 -3.48 14.44 -14.81
CA MET A 229 -3.43 13.81 -13.49
C MET A 229 -2.31 14.38 -12.60
N LYS A 230 -1.17 14.75 -13.18
CA LYS A 230 -0.04 15.32 -12.44
C LYS A 230 -0.39 16.68 -11.86
N ASP A 231 -0.99 17.54 -12.66
CA ASP A 231 -1.42 18.89 -12.25
C ASP A 231 -2.52 18.78 -11.20
N TRP A 232 -3.46 17.88 -11.39
CA TRP A 232 -4.56 17.66 -10.46
C TRP A 232 -4.08 17.13 -9.09
N ILE A 233 -3.13 16.18 -9.05
CA ILE A 233 -2.53 15.69 -7.80
C ILE A 233 -1.79 16.83 -7.09
N PHE A 234 -1.10 17.68 -7.84
CA PHE A 234 -0.42 18.84 -7.28
C PHE A 234 -1.40 19.85 -6.64
N GLU A 235 -2.54 20.10 -7.27
CA GLU A 235 -3.60 20.92 -6.68
C GLU A 235 -4.17 20.31 -5.41
N VAL A 236 -4.44 19.00 -5.41
CA VAL A 236 -4.94 18.26 -4.23
C VAL A 236 -3.95 18.35 -3.07
N GLN A 237 -2.68 18.12 -3.31
CA GLN A 237 -1.65 18.18 -2.28
C GLN A 237 -1.56 19.58 -1.65
N ASN A 238 -1.65 20.65 -2.47
CA ASN A 238 -1.62 22.02 -1.98
C ASN A 238 -2.86 22.36 -1.15
N ALA A 239 -4.05 21.94 -1.61
CA ALA A 239 -5.28 22.11 -0.87
C ALA A 239 -5.27 21.33 0.46
N LEU A 240 -4.73 20.12 0.46
CA LEU A 240 -4.60 19.29 1.67
C LEU A 240 -3.66 19.94 2.69
N LYS A 241 -2.53 20.47 2.25
CA LYS A 241 -1.57 21.17 3.11
C LYS A 241 -2.19 22.41 3.76
N GLN A 242 -3.05 23.13 3.03
CA GLN A 242 -3.76 24.31 3.57
C GLN A 242 -4.74 23.95 4.70
N GLN A 243 -5.22 22.72 4.78
CA GLN A 243 -6.06 22.26 5.88
C GLN A 243 -5.29 22.08 7.20
N GLY A 244 -3.94 21.97 7.15
CA GLY A 244 -3.09 21.94 8.34
C GLY A 244 -3.14 20.63 9.15
N VAL A 245 -3.79 19.58 8.65
CA VAL A 245 -3.86 18.25 9.31
C VAL A 245 -2.85 17.29 8.74
N TYR A 246 -2.61 17.38 7.43
CA TYR A 246 -1.66 16.57 6.68
C TYR A 246 -0.76 17.48 5.84
N ASP A 247 0.49 17.09 5.70
CA ASP A 247 1.49 17.88 4.99
C ASP A 247 1.66 17.43 3.54
N GLU A 248 1.47 16.14 3.29
CA GLU A 248 1.83 15.47 2.05
C GLU A 248 0.86 14.33 1.75
N LEU A 249 0.94 13.75 0.53
CA LEU A 249 0.04 12.72 0.04
C LEU A 249 0.80 11.41 -0.20
N LEU A 250 0.30 10.27 0.32
CA LEU A 250 0.80 8.93 0.04
C LEU A 250 -0.26 8.11 -0.70
N ILE A 251 0.01 7.78 -1.95
CA ILE A 251 -0.87 6.97 -2.80
C ILE A 251 -0.31 5.55 -2.86
N ILE A 252 -1.10 4.58 -2.40
CA ILE A 252 -0.73 3.17 -2.33
C ILE A 252 -1.60 2.41 -3.31
N TRP A 253 -0.97 1.63 -4.19
CA TRP A 253 -1.66 0.76 -5.12
C TRP A 253 -1.24 -0.69 -4.92
N ASP A 254 -2.09 -1.46 -4.27
CA ASP A 254 -1.88 -2.89 -4.06
C ASP A 254 -2.47 -3.70 -5.22
N GLU A 255 -1.94 -4.91 -5.43
CA GLU A 255 -2.29 -5.81 -6.54
C GLU A 255 -2.15 -5.16 -7.93
N PHE A 256 -1.10 -4.34 -8.09
CA PHE A 256 -0.84 -3.57 -9.31
C PHE A 256 -0.55 -4.44 -10.54
N THR A 257 -0.26 -5.72 -10.34
CA THR A 257 0.03 -6.70 -11.40
C THR A 257 -1.05 -6.77 -12.46
N GLU A 258 -2.32 -6.77 -12.04
CA GLU A 258 -3.46 -6.95 -12.94
C GLU A 258 -3.56 -5.81 -13.97
N ILE A 259 -3.22 -4.60 -13.56
CA ILE A 259 -3.19 -3.43 -14.44
C ILE A 259 -2.07 -3.55 -15.46
N MET A 260 -0.88 -3.93 -15.00
CA MET A 260 0.30 -4.06 -15.86
C MET A 260 0.19 -5.19 -16.89
N THR A 261 -0.53 -6.25 -16.54
CA THR A 261 -0.77 -7.41 -17.46
C THR A 261 -1.97 -7.21 -18.39
N SER A 262 -2.71 -6.11 -18.24
CA SER A 262 -3.81 -5.76 -19.16
C SER A 262 -3.31 -5.34 -20.53
N SER A 263 -4.20 -5.29 -21.52
CA SER A 263 -3.86 -4.90 -22.91
C SER A 263 -3.29 -3.49 -23.06
N ILE A 264 -3.54 -2.62 -22.09
CA ILE A 264 -3.05 -1.22 -22.07
C ILE A 264 -1.87 -1.02 -21.10
N GLY A 265 -1.42 -2.09 -20.43
CA GLY A 265 -0.40 -2.02 -19.37
C GLY A 265 0.88 -1.29 -19.80
N GLY A 266 1.35 -1.51 -21.03
CA GLY A 266 2.53 -0.80 -21.57
C GLY A 266 2.33 0.72 -21.68
N ARG A 267 1.13 1.19 -22.07
CA ARG A 267 0.81 2.63 -22.16
C ARG A 267 0.68 3.26 -20.78
N LEU A 268 0.01 2.56 -19.88
CA LEU A 268 -0.11 2.99 -18.47
C LEU A 268 1.26 3.11 -17.82
N LEU A 269 2.20 2.23 -18.16
CA LEU A 269 3.55 2.30 -17.65
C LEU A 269 4.24 3.61 -18.04
N VAL A 270 4.13 4.07 -19.30
CA VAL A 270 4.69 5.35 -19.72
C VAL A 270 4.13 6.50 -18.89
N LEU A 271 2.81 6.54 -18.70
CA LEU A 271 2.16 7.55 -17.88
C LEU A 271 2.63 7.51 -16.41
N LEU A 272 2.75 6.31 -15.83
CA LEU A 272 3.24 6.14 -14.48
C LEU A 272 4.72 6.54 -14.33
N GLN A 273 5.54 6.30 -15.34
CA GLN A 273 6.93 6.77 -15.38
C GLN A 273 7.01 8.30 -15.40
N GLU A 274 6.17 8.96 -16.20
CA GLU A 274 6.08 10.42 -16.22
C GLU A 274 5.62 10.98 -14.86
N ILE A 275 4.70 10.29 -14.19
CA ILE A 275 4.27 10.66 -12.83
C ILE A 275 5.44 10.51 -11.86
N ALA A 276 6.15 9.38 -11.88
CA ALA A 276 7.29 9.15 -11.02
C ALA A 276 8.37 10.22 -11.20
N GLU A 277 8.66 10.61 -12.45
CA GLU A 277 9.60 11.72 -12.76
C GLU A 277 9.09 13.07 -12.22
N THR A 278 7.80 13.34 -12.35
CA THR A 278 7.19 14.56 -11.81
C THR A 278 7.25 14.61 -10.28
N MET A 279 7.08 13.46 -9.61
CA MET A 279 7.20 13.36 -8.15
C MET A 279 8.62 13.61 -7.64
N MET A 280 9.65 13.44 -8.48
CA MET A 280 11.03 13.80 -8.14
C MET A 280 11.24 15.32 -7.98
N ASN A 281 10.34 16.14 -8.52
CA ASN A 281 10.42 17.59 -8.33
C ASN A 281 10.30 17.95 -6.83
N PRO A 282 11.23 18.77 -6.28
CA PRO A 282 11.20 19.18 -4.86
C PRO A 282 9.89 19.86 -4.41
N GLU A 283 9.20 20.54 -5.32
CA GLU A 283 7.92 21.20 -5.02
C GLU A 283 6.75 20.21 -4.85
N ASN A 284 6.92 18.97 -5.34
CA ASN A 284 5.90 17.94 -5.26
C ASN A 284 6.05 17.14 -3.97
N ASN A 285 5.02 17.14 -3.13
CA ASN A 285 4.96 16.46 -1.84
C ASN A 285 3.98 15.28 -1.89
N SER A 286 4.04 14.49 -2.97
CA SER A 286 3.26 13.27 -3.15
C SER A 286 4.18 12.09 -3.36
N TYR A 287 3.78 10.95 -2.78
CA TYR A 287 4.54 9.71 -2.79
C TYR A 287 3.68 8.60 -3.36
N PHE A 288 4.29 7.72 -4.15
CA PHE A 288 3.64 6.53 -4.68
C PHE A 288 4.25 5.25 -4.11
N LEU A 289 3.39 4.30 -3.75
CA LEU A 289 3.78 2.97 -3.34
C LEU A 289 3.02 1.95 -4.18
N PHE A 290 3.71 1.31 -5.12
CA PHE A 290 3.17 0.20 -5.92
C PHE A 290 3.56 -1.13 -5.31
N ILE A 291 2.59 -2.04 -5.22
CA ILE A 291 2.78 -3.39 -4.71
C ILE A 291 2.32 -4.37 -5.78
N SER A 292 3.22 -5.24 -6.24
CA SER A 292 2.93 -6.16 -7.33
C SER A 292 3.58 -7.53 -7.17
N HIS A 293 3.14 -8.47 -8.01
CA HIS A 293 3.90 -9.68 -8.28
C HIS A 293 5.04 -9.35 -9.27
N PRO A 294 6.19 -10.04 -9.23
CA PRO A 294 7.30 -9.79 -10.16
C PRO A 294 6.92 -9.91 -11.64
N SER A 295 5.90 -10.72 -11.95
CA SER A 295 5.40 -10.89 -13.33
C SER A 295 4.84 -9.59 -13.94
N ALA A 296 4.51 -8.59 -13.14
CA ALA A 296 4.04 -7.29 -13.63
C ALA A 296 5.00 -6.66 -14.66
N LEU A 297 6.30 -6.84 -14.47
CA LEU A 297 7.34 -6.31 -15.36
C LEU A 297 7.81 -7.29 -16.43
N LEU A 298 7.39 -8.57 -16.38
CA LEU A 298 7.83 -9.58 -17.34
C LEU A 298 7.22 -9.39 -18.73
N THR A 299 6.11 -8.68 -18.84
CA THR A 299 5.48 -8.32 -20.11
C THR A 299 6.26 -7.26 -20.90
N LEU A 300 7.18 -6.57 -20.24
CA LEU A 300 8.01 -5.52 -20.81
C LEU A 300 9.28 -6.09 -21.41
N LYS A 301 9.80 -5.41 -22.44
CA LYS A 301 11.15 -5.65 -22.95
C LYS A 301 12.18 -5.32 -21.86
N GLU A 302 13.34 -5.96 -21.92
CA GLU A 302 14.38 -5.79 -20.90
C GLU A 302 14.79 -4.33 -20.71
N GLU A 303 14.96 -3.59 -21.79
CA GLU A 303 15.32 -2.16 -21.76
C GLU A 303 14.23 -1.32 -21.06
N GLU A 304 12.97 -1.57 -21.35
CA GLU A 304 11.84 -0.87 -20.72
C GLU A 304 11.73 -1.21 -19.23
N ARG A 305 12.01 -2.47 -18.88
CA ARG A 305 12.02 -2.96 -17.50
C ARG A 305 13.10 -2.25 -16.66
N GLU A 306 14.31 -2.17 -17.19
CA GLU A 306 15.42 -1.50 -16.48
C GLU A 306 15.20 0.02 -16.38
N LYS A 307 14.65 0.66 -17.41
CA LYS A 307 14.23 2.07 -17.34
C LYS A 307 13.16 2.29 -16.25
N THR A 308 12.19 1.37 -16.15
CA THR A 308 11.15 1.45 -15.13
C THR A 308 11.74 1.33 -13.73
N LYS A 309 12.57 0.31 -13.51
CA LYS A 309 13.25 0.13 -12.22
C LYS A 309 14.11 1.34 -11.82
N GLY A 310 14.73 2.01 -12.79
CA GLY A 310 15.55 3.20 -12.54
C GLY A 310 14.75 4.45 -12.12
N ARG A 311 13.43 4.50 -12.40
CA ARG A 311 12.56 5.61 -12.02
C ARG A 311 11.88 5.44 -10.68
N TYR A 312 11.91 4.22 -10.13
CA TYR A 312 11.34 3.86 -8.85
C TYR A 312 12.44 3.38 -7.89
N HIS A 313 12.22 3.54 -6.61
CA HIS A 313 12.94 2.72 -5.64
C HIS A 313 12.34 1.31 -5.70
N TYR A 314 12.87 0.50 -6.62
CA TYR A 314 12.38 -0.86 -6.88
C TYR A 314 13.03 -1.86 -5.93
N VAL A 315 12.21 -2.61 -5.22
CA VAL A 315 12.66 -3.63 -4.27
C VAL A 315 12.00 -4.98 -4.59
N ALA A 316 12.83 -5.97 -4.85
CA ALA A 316 12.40 -7.37 -4.92
C ALA A 316 12.24 -7.90 -3.49
N HIS A 317 10.99 -7.95 -3.02
CA HIS A 317 10.67 -8.38 -1.66
C HIS A 317 10.57 -9.90 -1.60
N ASN A 318 11.60 -10.53 -1.09
CA ASN A 318 11.69 -11.96 -0.91
C ASN A 318 11.64 -12.32 0.58
N MET A 319 11.04 -13.46 0.88
CA MET A 319 11.06 -13.98 2.25
C MET A 319 12.39 -14.69 2.48
N GLU A 320 13.23 -14.13 3.34
CA GLU A 320 14.44 -14.77 3.79
C GLU A 320 14.13 -15.86 4.83
N PRO A 321 14.87 -16.99 4.88
CA PRO A 321 14.63 -18.05 5.86
C PRO A 321 14.59 -17.56 7.31
N VAL A 322 15.48 -16.62 7.67
CA VAL A 322 15.54 -16.04 9.02
C VAL A 322 14.26 -15.23 9.33
N SER A 323 13.75 -14.49 8.37
CA SER A 323 12.48 -13.76 8.51
C SER A 323 11.29 -14.72 8.67
N ALA A 324 11.31 -15.86 7.96
CA ALA A 324 10.30 -16.90 8.11
C ALA A 324 10.28 -17.47 9.54
N PHE A 325 11.44 -17.71 10.14
CA PHE A 325 11.53 -18.16 11.54
C PHE A 325 10.95 -17.14 12.52
N LYS A 326 11.26 -15.86 12.36
CA LYS A 326 10.69 -14.78 13.17
C LYS A 326 9.16 -14.71 13.05
N ILE A 327 8.63 -14.82 11.83
CA ILE A 327 7.18 -14.82 11.59
C ILE A 327 6.52 -16.02 12.23
N MET A 328 7.14 -17.20 12.12
CA MET A 328 6.61 -18.42 12.72
C MET A 328 6.61 -18.35 14.25
N SER A 329 7.66 -17.81 14.87
CA SER A 329 7.74 -17.67 16.33
C SER A 329 6.63 -16.76 16.90
N LYS A 330 6.26 -15.68 16.21
CA LYS A 330 5.14 -14.82 16.62
C LYS A 330 3.75 -15.47 16.50
N LYS A 331 3.64 -16.62 15.79
CA LYS A 331 2.40 -17.41 15.75
C LYS A 331 2.13 -18.17 17.05
N PHE A 332 3.12 -18.29 17.91
CA PHE A 332 2.92 -18.93 19.19
C PHE A 332 2.39 -17.97 20.25
N LYS A 333 1.42 -18.48 21.03
CA LYS A 333 1.00 -17.89 22.29
C LYS A 333 1.57 -18.77 23.39
N ILE A 334 2.54 -18.25 24.15
CA ILE A 334 3.08 -18.95 25.32
C ILE A 334 1.99 -18.99 26.37
N VAL A 335 1.70 -20.19 26.87
CA VAL A 335 0.67 -20.46 27.89
C VAL A 335 1.31 -20.50 29.26
N ASN A 336 2.52 -21.08 29.34
CA ASN A 336 3.30 -21.19 30.58
C ASN A 336 4.74 -20.79 30.29
N GLU A 337 5.10 -19.58 30.70
CA GLU A 337 6.38 -18.95 30.36
C GLU A 337 7.57 -19.64 31.04
N GLU A 338 7.42 -20.00 32.31
CA GLU A 338 8.47 -20.68 33.07
C GLU A 338 8.80 -22.05 32.45
N LEU A 339 7.78 -22.84 32.16
CA LEU A 339 7.92 -24.15 31.56
C LEU A 339 8.46 -24.05 30.12
N TYR A 340 8.04 -23.03 29.36
CA TYR A 340 8.52 -22.76 28.02
C TYR A 340 10.03 -22.48 28.04
N GLU A 341 10.50 -21.57 28.90
CA GLU A 341 11.92 -21.22 29.01
C GLU A 341 12.77 -22.39 29.51
N GLN A 342 12.29 -23.16 30.48
CA GLN A 342 13.02 -24.37 30.93
C GLN A 342 13.21 -25.38 29.80
N ARG A 343 12.17 -25.60 28.99
CA ARG A 343 12.27 -26.53 27.85
C ARG A 343 13.13 -26.00 26.72
N LYS A 344 13.04 -24.72 26.44
CA LYS A 344 13.86 -24.02 25.46
C LYS A 344 15.36 -24.12 25.82
N GLN A 345 15.70 -23.88 27.08
CA GLN A 345 17.08 -24.01 27.57
C GLN A 345 17.57 -25.45 27.53
N HIS A 346 16.74 -26.41 27.88
CA HIS A 346 17.07 -27.82 27.76
C HIS A 346 17.35 -28.22 26.32
N PHE A 347 16.56 -27.78 25.37
CA PHE A 347 16.76 -27.99 23.95
C PHE A 347 18.07 -27.36 23.48
N TYR A 348 18.38 -26.14 23.89
CA TYR A 348 19.63 -25.47 23.57
C TYR A 348 20.83 -26.27 24.09
N ALA A 349 20.81 -26.75 25.34
CA ALA A 349 21.87 -27.51 25.91
C ALA A 349 22.18 -28.82 25.14
N LEU A 350 21.13 -29.42 24.56
CA LEU A 350 21.26 -30.65 23.76
C LEU A 350 21.76 -30.42 22.32
N HIS A 351 21.47 -29.26 21.75
CA HIS A 351 21.59 -28.99 20.30
C HIS A 351 22.46 -27.77 19.95
N HIS A 352 23.20 -27.18 20.91
CA HIS A 352 23.97 -25.96 20.70
C HIS A 352 25.03 -26.08 19.59
N GLU A 353 25.65 -27.26 19.41
CA GLU A 353 26.60 -27.47 18.32
C GLU A 353 25.94 -27.41 16.94
N LEU A 354 24.77 -28.03 16.77
CA LEU A 354 23.98 -27.98 15.53
C LEU A 354 23.53 -26.56 15.23
N LEU A 355 23.02 -25.84 16.23
CA LEU A 355 22.62 -24.44 16.10
C LEU A 355 23.81 -23.56 15.67
N GLY A 356 25.00 -23.82 16.20
CA GLY A 356 26.24 -23.16 15.81
C GLY A 356 26.57 -23.39 14.32
N ILE A 357 26.40 -24.61 13.82
CA ILE A 357 26.63 -24.93 12.40
C ILE A 357 25.62 -24.21 11.50
N PHE A 358 24.34 -24.25 11.85
CA PHE A 358 23.29 -23.56 11.06
C PHE A 358 23.46 -22.04 11.01
N SER A 359 23.99 -21.45 12.06
CA SER A 359 24.20 -20.01 12.14
C SER A 359 25.45 -19.49 11.41
N GLN A 360 26.41 -20.36 11.08
CA GLN A 360 27.69 -19.96 10.46
C GLN A 360 27.54 -19.25 9.11
N SER A 361 26.48 -19.54 8.36
CA SER A 361 26.21 -18.91 7.06
C SER A 361 25.42 -17.60 7.16
N SER A 362 24.99 -17.19 8.36
CA SER A 362 24.20 -15.99 8.56
C SER A 362 25.06 -14.76 8.87
N THR A 363 24.54 -13.57 8.55
CA THR A 363 25.20 -12.29 8.86
C THR A 363 25.20 -11.98 10.38
N ASP A 364 24.25 -12.55 11.13
CA ASP A 364 24.15 -12.43 12.59
C ASP A 364 23.87 -13.83 13.19
N PRO A 365 24.92 -14.59 13.54
CA PRO A 365 24.79 -15.94 14.10
C PRO A 365 23.98 -16.00 15.40
N ALA A 366 24.15 -15.02 16.28
CA ALA A 366 23.45 -14.99 17.56
C ALA A 366 21.94 -14.75 17.38
N GLU A 367 21.57 -13.83 16.50
CA GLU A 367 20.17 -13.58 16.16
C GLU A 367 19.54 -14.77 15.46
N THR A 368 20.28 -15.48 14.62
CA THR A 368 19.81 -16.69 13.94
C THR A 368 19.51 -17.80 14.93
N ILE A 369 20.41 -18.05 15.89
CA ILE A 369 20.20 -19.02 16.96
C ILE A 369 18.96 -18.66 17.78
N ASP A 370 18.82 -17.40 18.20
CA ASP A 370 17.67 -16.95 18.98
C ASP A 370 16.35 -17.13 18.21
N ASN A 371 16.33 -16.79 16.92
CA ASN A 371 15.17 -16.99 16.06
C ASN A 371 14.78 -18.46 15.91
N ILE A 372 15.75 -19.37 15.77
CA ILE A 372 15.50 -20.81 15.73
C ILE A 372 14.97 -21.27 17.10
N MET A 373 15.60 -20.84 18.18
CA MET A 373 15.19 -21.19 19.54
C MET A 373 13.75 -20.75 19.86
N ASN A 374 13.32 -19.63 19.30
CA ASN A 374 11.95 -19.12 19.48
C ASN A 374 10.89 -19.90 18.67
N LEU A 375 11.31 -20.88 17.85
CA LEU A 375 10.42 -21.82 17.18
C LEU A 375 10.05 -23.01 18.06
N TYR A 376 10.65 -23.18 19.24
CA TYR A 376 10.27 -24.27 20.12
C TYR A 376 8.75 -24.26 20.35
N PRO A 377 8.02 -25.37 20.20
CA PRO A 377 8.49 -26.75 20.06
C PRO A 377 8.51 -27.33 18.62
N LEU A 378 8.64 -26.52 17.57
CA LEU A 378 8.61 -26.96 16.16
C LEU A 378 9.99 -27.43 15.64
N HIS A 379 10.81 -28.04 16.44
CA HIS A 379 12.12 -28.54 16.05
C HIS A 379 12.10 -29.98 15.60
#